data_19f0c01e8c0c87bcea5d2ab09d75fe1c
#
_entry.id   19f0c01e8c0c87bcea5d2ab09d75fe1c
#
_cell.length_a   1.000
_cell.length_b   1.000
_cell.length_c   1.000
_cell.angle_alpha   90.00
_cell.angle_beta   90.00
_cell.angle_gamma   90.00
#
_symmetry.space_group_name_H-M   'P 1'
#
loop_
_entity.id
_entity.type
_entity.pdbx_description
1 polymer ?
#
loop_
_entity_poly.entity_id
_entity_poly.type
_entity_poly.pdbx_seq_one_letter_code
_entity_poly.pdbx_strand_id
1 'polypeptide(L)' 'MTSAVFPGTFDPPTNGHLNVIERGSRLFDKLDVVVAYNPKKSYLFSPEERLKMLSELTKNYENVSVHL' A
#
# COMPACT_ATOMS: atom_id res chain seq x y z
N MET A 1 -7.78 20.13 -2.77
CA MET A 1 -7.21 18.90 -2.18
C MET A 1 -7.06 17.84 -3.26
N THR A 2 -5.89 17.21 -3.35
CA THR A 2 -5.64 16.15 -4.31
C THR A 2 -5.52 14.81 -3.58
N SER A 3 -6.07 13.77 -4.16
CA SER A 3 -5.95 12.43 -3.62
C SER A 3 -5.71 11.42 -4.74
N ALA A 4 -5.04 10.31 -4.39
CA ALA A 4 -4.74 9.25 -5.34
C ALA A 4 -4.91 7.89 -4.67
N VAL A 5 -5.10 6.86 -5.48
CA VAL A 5 -5.21 5.48 -5.03
C VAL A 5 -4.12 4.67 -5.70
N PHE A 6 -3.41 3.87 -4.91
CA PHE A 6 -2.38 2.97 -5.43
C PHE A 6 -2.77 1.54 -5.06
N PRO A 7 -3.41 0.80 -5.99
CA PRO A 7 -3.74 -0.61 -5.75
C PRO A 7 -2.57 -1.50 -6.10
N GLY A 8 -2.44 -2.61 -5.40
CA GLY A 8 -1.41 -3.60 -5.67
C GLY A 8 -1.57 -4.85 -4.85
N THR A 9 -0.87 -5.90 -5.21
CA THR A 9 -0.90 -7.17 -4.49
C THR A 9 -0.05 -7.10 -3.22
N PHE A 10 1.13 -6.50 -3.31
CA PHE A 10 2.08 -6.33 -2.19
C PHE A 10 2.38 -7.65 -1.45
N ASP A 11 2.76 -8.68 -2.19
CA ASP A 11 2.93 -10.04 -1.67
C ASP A 11 4.36 -10.56 -1.91
N PRO A 12 5.34 -10.10 -1.14
CA PRO A 12 5.29 -9.04 -0.14
C PRO A 12 5.46 -7.64 -0.77
N PRO A 13 5.31 -6.58 0.02
CA PRO A 13 5.71 -5.24 -0.44
C PRO A 13 7.20 -5.20 -0.76
N THR A 14 7.57 -4.46 -1.80
CA THR A 14 8.95 -4.34 -2.26
C THR A 14 9.42 -2.89 -2.16
N ASN A 15 10.74 -2.68 -2.32
CA ASN A 15 11.30 -1.33 -2.36
C ASN A 15 10.72 -0.51 -3.52
N GLY A 16 10.37 -1.17 -4.64
CA GLY A 16 9.70 -0.50 -5.75
C GLY A 16 8.33 0.05 -5.35
N HIS A 17 7.55 -0.74 -4.60
CA HIS A 17 6.27 -0.29 -4.06
C HIS A 17 6.45 0.90 -3.12
N LEU A 18 7.45 0.82 -2.22
CA LEU A 18 7.71 1.89 -1.26
C LEU A 18 8.16 3.18 -1.95
N ASN A 19 8.92 3.07 -3.03
CA ASN A 19 9.34 4.23 -3.82
C ASN A 19 8.12 4.94 -4.43
N VAL A 20 7.19 4.19 -5.01
CA VAL A 20 5.96 4.75 -5.57
C VAL A 20 5.13 5.42 -4.48
N ILE A 21 5.00 4.77 -3.31
CA ILE A 21 4.25 5.32 -2.19
C ILE A 21 4.88 6.64 -1.70
N GLU A 22 6.20 6.67 -1.57
CA GLU A 22 6.91 7.88 -1.16
C GLU A 22 6.66 9.02 -2.13
N ARG A 23 6.80 8.76 -3.44
CA ARG A 23 6.53 9.78 -4.46
C ARG A 23 5.08 10.25 -4.42
N GLY A 24 4.14 9.33 -4.29
CA GLY A 24 2.72 9.67 -4.19
C GLY A 24 2.42 10.51 -2.97
N SER A 25 3.07 10.21 -1.84
CA SER A 25 2.87 10.97 -0.60
C SER A 25 3.31 12.43 -0.73
N ARG A 26 4.27 12.70 -1.61
CA ARG A 26 4.75 14.06 -1.86
C ARG A 26 3.92 14.80 -2.92
N LEU A 27 3.36 14.05 -3.88
CA LEU A 27 2.62 14.64 -5.00
C LEU A 27 1.16 14.94 -4.67
N PHE A 28 0.57 14.17 -3.76
CA PHE A 28 -0.85 14.27 -3.43
C PHE A 28 -1.05 14.61 -1.97
N ASP A 29 -2.14 15.29 -1.67
CA ASP A 29 -2.49 15.60 -0.29
C ASP A 29 -2.86 14.35 0.49
N LYS A 30 -3.43 13.36 -0.21
CA LYS A 30 -3.80 12.07 0.39
C LYS A 30 -3.51 10.95 -0.58
N LEU A 31 -2.91 9.87 -0.07
CA LEU A 31 -2.65 8.65 -0.84
C LEU A 31 -3.28 7.46 -0.12
N ASP A 32 -4.17 6.76 -0.82
CA ASP A 32 -4.77 5.52 -0.34
C ASP A 32 -4.10 4.34 -1.03
N VAL A 33 -3.47 3.47 -0.25
CA VAL A 33 -2.84 2.23 -0.73
C VAL A 33 -3.82 1.11 -0.47
N VAL A 34 -4.19 0.37 -1.52
CA VAL A 34 -5.21 -0.67 -1.42
C VAL A 34 -4.58 -2.02 -1.74
N VAL A 35 -4.67 -2.95 -0.79
CA VAL A 35 -4.19 -4.31 -0.97
C VAL A 35 -5.23 -5.10 -1.77
N ALA A 36 -4.87 -5.51 -2.98
CA ALA A 36 -5.75 -6.29 -3.83
C ALA A 36 -5.71 -7.76 -3.41
N TYR A 37 -6.86 -8.41 -3.46
CA TYR A 37 -6.98 -9.83 -3.12
C TYR A 37 -7.87 -10.52 -4.14
N ASN A 38 -7.35 -11.60 -4.75
CA ASN A 38 -8.12 -12.46 -5.63
C ASN A 38 -8.15 -13.86 -5.01
N PRO A 39 -9.32 -14.36 -4.57
CA PRO A 39 -9.40 -15.67 -3.90
C PRO A 39 -9.00 -16.84 -4.80
N LYS A 40 -8.91 -16.64 -6.12
CA LYS A 40 -8.47 -17.67 -7.07
C LYS A 40 -6.96 -17.77 -7.21
N LYS A 41 -6.20 -16.84 -6.62
CA LYS A 41 -4.74 -16.86 -6.67
C LYS A 41 -4.16 -17.35 -5.35
N SER A 42 -2.98 -17.97 -5.45
CA SER A 42 -2.17 -18.30 -4.27
C SER A 42 -1.27 -17.14 -3.91
N TYR A 43 -1.17 -16.84 -2.63
CA TYR A 43 -0.34 -15.75 -2.12
C TYR A 43 0.64 -16.28 -1.08
N LEU A 44 1.79 -15.59 -0.94
CA LEU A 44 2.78 -15.92 0.08
C LEU A 44 2.29 -15.51 1.47
N PHE A 45 1.59 -14.39 1.55
CA PHE A 45 1.08 -13.84 2.80
C PHE A 45 -0.42 -13.59 2.71
N SER A 46 -1.11 -13.72 3.83
CA SER A 46 -2.54 -13.40 3.89
C SER A 46 -2.78 -11.91 3.64
N PRO A 47 -4.00 -11.50 3.25
CA PRO A 47 -4.32 -10.08 3.10
C PRO A 47 -4.02 -9.28 4.37
N GLU A 48 -4.32 -9.83 5.53
CA GLU A 48 -4.09 -9.19 6.83
C GLU A 48 -2.59 -9.01 7.11
N GLU A 49 -1.78 -10.01 6.77
CA GLU A 49 -0.32 -9.92 6.91
C GLU A 49 0.27 -8.86 6.00
N ARG A 50 -0.21 -8.79 4.75
CA ARG A 50 0.24 -7.78 3.78
C ARG A 50 -0.15 -6.38 4.23
N LEU A 51 -1.37 -6.23 4.74
CA LEU A 51 -1.84 -4.96 5.28
C LEU A 51 -0.97 -4.51 6.45
N LYS A 52 -0.65 -5.43 7.36
CA LYS A 52 0.20 -5.13 8.51
C LYS A 52 1.59 -4.70 8.08
N MET A 53 2.21 -5.42 7.12
CA MET A 53 3.53 -5.06 6.61
C MET A 53 3.53 -3.67 6.00
N LEU A 54 2.53 -3.35 5.16
CA LEU A 54 2.41 -2.03 4.54
C LEU A 54 2.19 -0.94 5.59
N SER A 55 1.35 -1.20 6.58
CA SER A 55 1.08 -0.22 7.64
C SER A 55 2.35 0.12 8.41
N GLU A 56 3.17 -0.87 8.72
CA GLU A 56 4.45 -0.65 9.39
C GLU A 56 5.43 0.13 8.52
N LEU A 57 5.51 -0.21 7.23
CA LEU A 57 6.45 0.44 6.31
C LEU A 57 6.06 1.87 5.96
N THR A 58 4.79 2.23 6.11
CA THR A 58 4.28 3.56 5.74
C THR A 58 3.90 4.42 6.93
N LYS A 59 4.14 3.96 8.14
CA LYS A 59 3.71 4.65 9.38
C LYS A 59 4.23 6.08 9.53
N ASN A 60 5.36 6.40 8.88
CA ASN A 60 5.95 7.74 8.93
C ASN A 60 5.34 8.73 7.93
N TYR A 61 4.45 8.28 7.05
CA TYR A 61 3.78 9.13 6.09
C TYR A 61 2.37 9.45 6.58
N GLU A 62 2.18 10.66 7.09
CA GLU A 62 0.90 11.06 7.71
C GLU A 62 -0.28 11.06 6.76
N ASN A 63 -0.02 11.30 5.46
CA ASN A 63 -1.06 11.38 4.44
C ASN A 63 -1.28 10.07 3.69
N VAL A 64 -0.67 8.97 4.13
CA VAL A 64 -0.83 7.65 3.52
C VAL A 64 -1.70 6.78 4.40
N SER A 65 -2.74 6.21 3.82
CA SER A 65 -3.63 5.24 4.48
C SER A 65 -3.58 3.93 3.72
N VAL A 66 -3.61 2.81 4.44
CA VAL A 66 -3.55 1.46 3.84
C VAL A 66 -4.88 0.75 4.11
N HIS A 67 -5.44 0.14 3.07
CA HIS A 67 -6.73 -0.54 3.14
C HIS A 67 -6.69 -1.90 2.44
N LEU A 68 -7.58 -2.78 2.81
CA LEU A 68 -7.86 -4.00 2.07
C LEU A 68 -8.84 -3.75 0.94
#